data_c816a41411f5328464002419ca13cdf5
#
_entry.id   c816a41411f5328464002419ca13cdf5
#
_cell.length_a   1.000
_cell.length_b   1.000
_cell.length_c   1.000
_cell.angle_alpha   90.00
_cell.angle_beta   90.00
_cell.angle_gamma   90.00
#
_symmetry.space_group_name_H-M   'P 1'
#
loop_
_entity.id
_entity.type
_entity.pdbx_description
1 polymer ?
#
loop_
_entity_poly.entity_id
_entity_poly.type
_entity_poly.pdbx_seq_one_letter_code
_entity_poly.pdbx_strand_id
1 'polypeptide(L)'
;CKSYFPKREELSRKIIHIGTGPVIIFAWIFDLPKDIAVFSAFLITIGLGINYQFRLLPSIESIERKSFGTIAYGISITTLLYLFWPRYSSSVSLGILSMAFGDGLAGLIGRSIKSPKWSVLGQTKSIAGTLTMGSVVAITTASISSINNLGMQPVEIIVISLIATFFEQISPW
;
A
#
# COMPACT_ATOMS: atom_id res chain seq x y z
N CYS A 1 23.29 -6.11 21.61
CA CYS A 1 22.08 -5.27 21.82
C CYS A 1 21.66 -4.40 20.61
N LYS A 2 22.28 -4.50 19.43
CA LYS A 2 22.00 -3.66 18.26
C LYS A 2 20.85 -4.12 17.35
N SER A 3 20.17 -5.24 17.64
CA SER A 3 19.27 -5.89 16.67
C SER A 3 17.77 -5.65 16.88
N TYR A 4 17.35 -4.93 17.93
CA TYR A 4 15.91 -4.87 18.28
C TYR A 4 15.18 -3.61 17.81
N PHE A 5 15.84 -2.49 17.69
CA PHE A 5 15.20 -1.20 17.37
C PHE A 5 14.79 -1.00 15.89
N PRO A 6 15.60 -1.38 14.88
CA PRO A 6 15.22 -1.18 13.48
C PRO A 6 13.96 -1.96 13.06
N LYS A 7 13.72 -3.13 13.70
CA LYS A 7 12.54 -3.96 13.42
C LYS A 7 11.22 -3.33 13.88
N ARG A 8 11.23 -2.56 14.96
CA ARG A 8 10.00 -1.95 15.51
C ARG A 8 9.49 -0.78 14.66
N GLU A 9 10.38 0.09 14.22
CA GLU A 9 10.02 1.29 13.43
C GLU A 9 9.46 0.90 12.06
N GLU A 10 10.06 -0.09 11.43
CA GLU A 10 9.57 -0.59 10.15
C GLU A 10 8.23 -1.33 10.28
N LEU A 11 8.03 -2.03 11.39
CA LEU A 11 6.75 -2.65 11.71
C LEU A 11 5.66 -1.58 11.88
N SER A 12 5.96 -0.50 12.61
CA SER A 12 5.02 0.61 12.81
C SER A 12 4.60 1.25 11.48
N ARG A 13 5.55 1.50 10.58
CA ARG A 13 5.28 2.02 9.24
C ARG A 13 4.36 1.08 8.43
N LYS A 14 4.62 -0.22 8.46
CA LYS A 14 3.78 -1.21 7.76
C LYS A 14 2.39 -1.33 8.37
N ILE A 15 2.25 -1.21 9.69
CA ILE A 15 0.94 -1.18 10.37
C ILE A 15 0.13 0.05 9.94
N ILE A 16 0.76 1.23 9.90
CA ILE A 16 0.09 2.45 9.42
C ILE A 16 -0.34 2.28 7.96
N HIS A 17 0.52 1.72 7.14
CA HIS A 17 0.24 1.45 5.72
C HIS A 17 -0.98 0.52 5.56
N ILE A 18 -0.99 -0.60 6.28
CA ILE A 18 -2.12 -1.53 6.30
C ILE A 18 -3.38 -0.85 6.85
N GLY A 19 -3.24 0.02 7.85
CA GLY A 19 -4.35 0.76 8.47
C GLY A 19 -5.08 1.72 7.51
N THR A 20 -4.48 2.12 6.39
CA THR A 20 -5.17 2.93 5.37
C THR A 20 -6.18 2.11 4.55
N GLY A 21 -6.02 0.79 4.48
CA GLY A 21 -6.95 -0.09 3.76
C GLY A 21 -8.40 0.01 4.27
N PRO A 22 -8.67 -0.15 5.56
CA PRO A 22 -10.01 0.05 6.12
C PRO A 22 -10.60 1.43 5.82
N VAL A 23 -9.79 2.48 5.79
CA VAL A 23 -10.27 3.85 5.55
C VAL A 23 -10.91 3.99 4.17
N ILE A 24 -10.29 3.43 3.11
CA ILE A 24 -10.90 3.50 1.78
C ILE A 24 -12.15 2.63 1.66
N ILE A 25 -12.21 1.51 2.39
CA ILE A 25 -13.43 0.68 2.45
C ILE A 25 -14.59 1.48 3.07
N PHE A 26 -14.35 2.18 4.18
CA PHE A 26 -15.34 3.05 4.80
C PHE A 26 -15.74 4.19 3.85
N ALA A 27 -14.78 4.85 3.21
CA ALA A 27 -15.07 5.91 2.25
C ALA A 27 -15.96 5.41 1.10
N TRP A 28 -15.75 4.18 0.67
CA TRP A 28 -16.53 3.55 -0.40
C TRP A 28 -17.94 3.13 0.08
N ILE A 29 -18.07 2.50 1.24
CA ILE A 29 -19.38 2.07 1.79
C ILE A 29 -20.28 3.27 2.08
N PHE A 30 -19.72 4.38 2.56
CA PHE A 30 -20.48 5.58 2.93
C PHE A 30 -20.57 6.61 1.79
N ASP A 31 -20.20 6.25 0.55
CA ASP A 31 -20.22 7.13 -0.62
C ASP A 31 -19.65 8.53 -0.34
N LEU A 32 -18.46 8.55 0.27
CA LEU A 32 -17.85 9.80 0.73
C LEU A 32 -17.72 10.80 -0.42
N PRO A 33 -18.20 12.05 -0.27
CA PRO A 33 -18.07 13.08 -1.31
C PRO A 33 -16.61 13.28 -1.73
N LYS A 34 -16.38 13.48 -3.03
CA LYS A 34 -15.04 13.65 -3.61
C LYS A 34 -14.21 14.69 -2.88
N ASP A 35 -14.81 15.85 -2.63
CA ASP A 35 -14.11 16.99 -2.04
C ASP A 35 -13.58 16.64 -0.63
N ILE A 36 -14.39 15.93 0.17
CA ILE A 36 -13.99 15.48 1.50
C ILE A 36 -12.88 14.43 1.41
N ALA A 37 -13.03 13.44 0.52
CA ALA A 37 -12.05 12.39 0.35
C ALA A 37 -10.69 12.93 -0.11
N VAL A 38 -10.68 13.80 -1.13
CA VAL A 38 -9.47 14.41 -1.68
C VAL A 38 -8.84 15.36 -0.66
N PHE A 39 -9.63 16.23 -0.03
CA PHE A 39 -9.12 17.19 0.95
C PHE A 39 -8.49 16.49 2.16
N SER A 40 -9.14 15.45 2.67
CA SER A 40 -8.61 14.65 3.79
C SER A 40 -7.30 13.97 3.42
N ALA A 41 -7.24 13.31 2.25
CA ALA A 41 -6.02 12.66 1.77
C ALA A 41 -4.89 13.67 1.54
N PHE A 42 -5.20 14.85 1.01
CA PHE A 42 -4.24 15.93 0.79
C PHE A 42 -3.68 16.45 2.11
N LEU A 43 -4.52 16.70 3.12
CA LEU A 43 -4.08 17.14 4.46
C LEU A 43 -3.17 16.09 5.12
N ILE A 44 -3.54 14.81 5.02
CA ILE A 44 -2.70 13.72 5.54
C ILE A 44 -1.35 13.70 4.81
N THR A 45 -1.35 13.85 3.48
CA THR A 45 -0.12 13.86 2.68
C THR A 45 0.79 15.04 3.06
N ILE A 46 0.23 16.23 3.29
CA ILE A 46 0.98 17.38 3.81
C ILE A 46 1.53 17.07 5.20
N GLY A 47 0.72 16.51 6.09
CA GLY A 47 1.17 16.09 7.42
C GLY A 47 2.35 15.11 7.37
N LEU A 48 2.31 14.14 6.46
CA LEU A 48 3.43 13.23 6.21
C LEU A 48 4.68 13.96 5.70
N GLY A 49 4.50 14.95 4.81
CA GLY A 49 5.60 15.80 4.33
C GLY A 49 6.23 16.65 5.44
N ILE A 50 5.40 17.23 6.31
CA ILE A 50 5.86 17.97 7.50
C ILE A 50 6.60 17.03 8.45
N ASN A 51 6.03 15.85 8.70
CA ASN A 51 6.70 14.85 9.54
C ASN A 51 8.05 14.40 8.97
N TYR A 52 8.14 14.24 7.65
CA TYR A 52 9.41 13.93 6.98
C TYR A 52 10.47 15.01 7.23
N GLN A 53 10.08 16.29 7.18
CA GLN A 53 11.01 17.40 7.36
C GLN A 53 11.41 17.60 8.84
N PHE A 54 10.43 17.58 9.74
CA PHE A 54 10.60 17.95 11.14
C PHE A 54 10.71 16.76 12.10
N ARG A 55 10.45 15.52 11.63
CA ARG A 55 10.52 14.28 12.44
C ARG A 55 9.70 14.34 13.73
N LEU A 56 8.49 14.90 13.64
CA LEU A 56 7.60 15.07 14.78
C LEU A 56 7.11 13.73 15.35
N LEU A 57 6.96 12.73 14.49
CA LEU A 57 6.50 11.39 14.85
C LEU A 57 7.56 10.33 14.44
N PRO A 58 8.52 10.01 15.34
CA PRO A 58 9.58 9.03 15.06
C PRO A 58 9.06 7.65 14.71
N SER A 59 7.83 7.31 15.11
CA SER A 59 7.20 6.03 14.82
C SER A 59 6.86 5.83 13.33
N ILE A 60 6.74 6.93 12.57
CA ILE A 60 6.41 6.90 11.14
C ILE A 60 7.69 6.88 10.30
N GLU A 61 8.74 7.54 10.79
CA GLU A 61 9.98 7.70 10.05
C GLU A 61 11.19 7.47 10.96
N SER A 62 12.03 6.48 10.61
CA SER A 62 13.19 6.15 11.43
C SER A 62 14.23 7.27 11.40
N ILE A 63 14.91 7.47 12.53
CA ILE A 63 15.96 8.48 12.68
C ILE A 63 17.13 8.21 11.72
N GLU A 64 17.37 6.93 11.38
CA GLU A 64 18.51 6.49 10.57
C GLU A 64 18.27 6.47 9.06
N ARG A 65 16.99 6.46 8.59
CA ARG A 65 16.67 6.33 7.17
C ARG A 65 15.54 7.28 6.77
N LYS A 66 15.86 8.31 6.01
CA LYS A 66 14.85 9.13 5.32
C LYS A 66 14.29 8.31 4.15
N SER A 67 12.99 8.03 4.16
CA SER A 67 12.32 7.30 3.08
C SER A 67 11.21 8.16 2.47
N PHE A 68 11.33 8.49 1.20
CA PHE A 68 10.25 9.15 0.46
C PHE A 68 9.01 8.27 0.26
N GLY A 69 9.10 6.97 0.59
CA GLY A 69 8.02 6.01 0.35
C GLY A 69 6.70 6.40 1.00
N THR A 70 6.72 6.94 2.22
CA THR A 70 5.49 7.35 2.92
C THR A 70 4.82 8.55 2.24
N ILE A 71 5.61 9.53 1.79
CA ILE A 71 5.10 10.69 1.04
C ILE A 71 4.57 10.24 -0.33
N ALA A 72 5.35 9.43 -1.06
CA ALA A 72 4.93 8.90 -2.36
C ALA A 72 3.60 8.13 -2.26
N TYR A 73 3.43 7.36 -1.19
CA TYR A 73 2.18 6.66 -0.89
C TYR A 73 1.01 7.62 -0.70
N GLY A 74 1.17 8.67 0.11
CA GLY A 74 0.16 9.70 0.30
C GLY A 74 -0.19 10.44 -1.00
N ILE A 75 0.82 10.80 -1.80
CA ILE A 75 0.62 11.42 -3.11
C ILE A 75 -0.16 10.48 -4.04
N SER A 76 0.18 9.19 -4.08
CA SER A 76 -0.50 8.21 -4.92
C SER A 76 -1.97 8.08 -4.56
N ILE A 77 -2.31 7.98 -3.26
CA ILE A 77 -3.70 7.93 -2.79
C ILE A 77 -4.45 9.22 -3.17
N THR A 78 -3.86 10.38 -2.88
CA THR A 78 -4.48 11.68 -3.20
C THR A 78 -4.74 11.81 -4.70
N THR A 79 -3.79 11.40 -5.54
CA THR A 79 -3.92 11.42 -7.00
C THR A 79 -5.03 10.49 -7.48
N LEU A 80 -5.10 9.26 -6.98
CA LEU A 80 -6.14 8.30 -7.33
C LEU A 80 -7.53 8.84 -6.96
N LEU A 81 -7.68 9.40 -5.76
CA LEU A 81 -8.93 10.00 -5.33
C LEU A 81 -9.28 11.23 -6.18
N TYR A 82 -8.33 12.10 -6.46
CA TYR A 82 -8.57 13.30 -7.25
C TYR A 82 -9.03 13.00 -8.69
N LEU A 83 -8.38 12.04 -9.36
CA LEU A 83 -8.62 11.75 -10.76
C LEU A 83 -9.84 10.83 -10.97
N PHE A 84 -10.06 9.86 -10.10
CA PHE A 84 -10.96 8.74 -10.38
C PHE A 84 -12.13 8.60 -9.41
N TRP A 85 -12.09 9.24 -8.24
CA TRP A 85 -13.20 9.18 -7.28
C TRP A 85 -14.29 10.21 -7.62
N PRO A 86 -15.59 9.95 -7.42
CA PRO A 86 -16.20 8.67 -7.03
C PRO A 86 -16.52 7.76 -8.22
N ARG A 87 -16.33 8.24 -9.47
CA ARG A 87 -16.79 7.56 -10.70
C ARG A 87 -16.23 6.12 -10.82
N TYR A 88 -15.00 5.91 -10.40
CA TYR A 88 -14.30 4.62 -10.45
C TYR A 88 -13.90 4.16 -9.06
N SER A 89 -14.81 4.32 -8.07
CA SER A 89 -14.55 4.01 -6.66
C SER A 89 -14.03 2.58 -6.44
N SER A 90 -14.56 1.59 -7.16
CA SER A 90 -14.10 0.20 -7.10
C SER A 90 -12.64 0.06 -7.52
N SER A 91 -12.25 0.70 -8.63
CA SER A 91 -10.86 0.65 -9.13
C SER A 91 -9.89 1.41 -8.22
N VAL A 92 -10.33 2.56 -7.69
CA VAL A 92 -9.55 3.32 -6.69
C VAL A 92 -9.36 2.51 -5.42
N SER A 93 -10.42 1.88 -4.92
CA SER A 93 -10.35 1.03 -3.74
C SER A 93 -9.44 -0.16 -3.98
N LEU A 94 -9.51 -0.80 -5.15
CA LEU A 94 -8.59 -1.89 -5.52
C LEU A 94 -7.13 -1.43 -5.48
N GLY A 95 -6.82 -0.30 -6.10
CA GLY A 95 -5.45 0.24 -6.11
C GLY A 95 -4.92 0.53 -4.71
N ILE A 96 -5.72 1.21 -3.88
CA ILE A 96 -5.33 1.56 -2.49
C ILE A 96 -5.21 0.30 -1.62
N LEU A 97 -6.15 -0.64 -1.72
CA LEU A 97 -6.10 -1.90 -0.97
C LEU A 97 -4.91 -2.77 -1.38
N SER A 98 -4.59 -2.80 -2.68
CA SER A 98 -3.42 -3.51 -3.19
C SER A 98 -2.12 -2.92 -2.65
N MET A 99 -2.02 -1.59 -2.58
CA MET A 99 -0.87 -0.92 -1.96
C MET A 99 -0.84 -1.15 -0.43
N ALA A 100 -1.98 -1.00 0.25
CA ALA A 100 -2.04 -1.10 1.70
C ALA A 100 -1.78 -2.54 2.18
N PHE A 101 -2.55 -3.49 1.71
CA PHE A 101 -2.45 -4.88 2.15
C PHE A 101 -1.40 -5.65 1.36
N GLY A 102 -1.28 -5.43 0.05
CA GLY A 102 -0.32 -6.13 -0.80
C GLY A 102 1.11 -5.84 -0.37
N ASP A 103 1.58 -4.59 -0.46
CA ASP A 103 2.93 -4.21 -0.03
C ASP A 103 3.12 -4.35 1.49
N GLY A 104 2.10 -3.99 2.27
CA GLY A 104 2.14 -4.13 3.73
C GLY A 104 2.43 -5.56 4.17
N LEU A 105 1.61 -6.52 3.74
CA LEU A 105 1.75 -7.93 4.10
C LEU A 105 2.94 -8.59 3.42
N ALA A 106 3.23 -8.27 2.15
CA ALA A 106 4.41 -8.78 1.45
C ALA A 106 5.70 -8.45 2.21
N GLY A 107 5.82 -7.23 2.71
CA GLY A 107 6.96 -6.81 3.50
C GLY A 107 7.06 -7.52 4.85
N LEU A 108 5.94 -7.78 5.53
CA LEU A 108 5.91 -8.50 6.81
C LEU A 108 6.23 -9.99 6.63
N ILE A 109 5.53 -10.66 5.71
CA ILE A 109 5.66 -12.10 5.47
C ILE A 109 7.01 -12.43 4.84
N GLY A 110 7.47 -11.61 3.88
CA GLY A 110 8.77 -11.80 3.23
C GLY A 110 9.96 -11.74 4.16
N ARG A 111 9.82 -11.14 5.34
CA ARG A 111 10.84 -11.13 6.39
C ARG A 111 10.65 -12.21 7.43
N SER A 112 9.40 -12.55 7.74
CA SER A 112 9.07 -13.55 8.76
C SER A 112 9.35 -14.98 8.29
N ILE A 113 9.16 -15.23 6.99
CA ILE A 113 9.35 -16.56 6.40
C ILE A 113 10.74 -16.66 5.77
N LYS A 114 11.47 -17.74 6.10
CA LYS A 114 12.74 -18.07 5.44
C LYS A 114 12.45 -18.54 4.02
N SER A 115 12.77 -17.71 3.05
CA SER A 115 12.63 -18.02 1.62
C SER A 115 13.78 -17.41 0.84
N PRO A 116 14.08 -17.90 -0.37
CA PRO A 116 15.08 -17.29 -1.25
C PRO A 116 14.86 -15.79 -1.41
N LYS A 117 15.95 -15.04 -1.37
CA LYS A 117 15.95 -13.57 -1.44
C LYS A 117 16.85 -13.11 -2.57
N TRP A 118 16.51 -11.97 -3.15
CA TRP A 118 17.32 -11.27 -4.15
C TRP A 118 17.28 -9.77 -3.92
N SER A 119 18.18 -9.04 -4.56
CA SER A 119 18.24 -7.57 -4.45
C SER A 119 17.83 -6.93 -5.78
N VAL A 120 16.90 -5.98 -5.71
CA VAL A 120 16.48 -5.14 -6.84
C VAL A 120 16.52 -3.69 -6.38
N LEU A 121 17.24 -2.83 -7.11
CA LEU A 121 17.38 -1.40 -6.84
C LEU A 121 17.71 -1.09 -5.36
N GLY A 122 18.57 -1.91 -4.74
CA GLY A 122 18.99 -1.74 -3.35
C GLY A 122 18.00 -2.23 -2.30
N GLN A 123 16.87 -2.82 -2.71
CA GLN A 123 15.89 -3.43 -1.81
C GLN A 123 16.00 -4.96 -1.84
N THR A 124 15.82 -5.58 -0.69
CA THR A 124 15.79 -7.05 -0.58
C THR A 124 14.37 -7.55 -0.74
N LYS A 125 14.14 -8.29 -1.80
CA LYS A 125 12.86 -8.97 -2.10
C LYS A 125 12.97 -10.45 -1.79
N SER A 126 11.84 -11.15 -1.64
CA SER A 126 11.79 -12.58 -1.32
C SER A 126 10.63 -13.28 -2.02
N ILE A 127 10.78 -14.59 -2.30
CA ILE A 127 9.69 -15.39 -2.91
C ILE A 127 8.42 -15.31 -2.05
N ALA A 128 8.54 -15.45 -0.73
CA ALA A 128 7.38 -15.39 0.16
C ALA A 128 6.66 -14.02 0.07
N GLY A 129 7.40 -12.91 0.02
CA GLY A 129 6.82 -11.58 -0.15
C GLY A 129 6.14 -11.41 -1.50
N THR A 130 6.78 -11.84 -2.58
CA THR A 130 6.24 -11.77 -3.95
C THR A 130 4.95 -12.57 -4.11
N LEU A 131 4.91 -13.79 -3.58
CA LEU A 131 3.70 -14.62 -3.59
C LEU A 131 2.59 -13.99 -2.74
N THR A 132 2.94 -13.40 -1.59
CA THR A 132 1.97 -12.68 -0.76
C THR A 132 1.36 -11.51 -1.52
N MET A 133 2.18 -10.68 -2.17
CA MET A 133 1.69 -9.55 -2.98
C MET A 133 0.70 -10.04 -4.04
N GLY A 134 1.10 -11.00 -4.87
CA GLY A 134 0.24 -11.55 -5.93
C GLY A 134 -1.07 -12.14 -5.39
N SER A 135 -0.99 -12.91 -4.30
CA SER A 135 -2.18 -13.52 -3.67
C SER A 135 -3.14 -12.47 -3.10
N VAL A 136 -2.62 -11.46 -2.40
CA VAL A 136 -3.44 -10.38 -1.82
C VAL A 136 -4.13 -9.59 -2.93
N VAL A 137 -3.42 -9.23 -4.00
CA VAL A 137 -4.02 -8.51 -5.13
C VAL A 137 -5.08 -9.37 -5.82
N ALA A 138 -4.82 -10.66 -6.03
CA ALA A 138 -5.79 -11.57 -6.64
C ALA A 138 -7.07 -11.67 -5.80
N ILE A 139 -6.94 -11.89 -4.49
CA ILE A 139 -8.07 -11.99 -3.56
C ILE A 139 -8.85 -10.67 -3.53
N THR A 140 -8.17 -9.53 -3.42
CA THR A 140 -8.82 -8.21 -3.39
C THR A 140 -9.56 -7.94 -4.70
N THR A 141 -8.94 -8.23 -5.85
CA THR A 141 -9.56 -8.05 -7.17
C THR A 141 -10.79 -8.95 -7.33
N ALA A 142 -10.69 -10.23 -6.96
CA ALA A 142 -11.81 -11.16 -7.01
C ALA A 142 -12.96 -10.71 -6.10
N SER A 143 -12.65 -10.26 -4.88
CA SER A 143 -13.64 -9.78 -3.92
C SER A 143 -14.38 -8.54 -4.45
N ILE A 144 -13.65 -7.54 -4.94
CA ILE A 144 -14.25 -6.32 -5.51
C ILE A 144 -15.06 -6.65 -6.76
N SER A 145 -14.58 -7.55 -7.62
CA SER A 145 -15.31 -8.01 -8.81
C SER A 145 -16.63 -8.66 -8.42
N SER A 146 -16.63 -9.52 -7.42
CA SER A 146 -17.85 -10.18 -6.93
C SER A 146 -18.84 -9.20 -6.31
N ILE A 147 -18.37 -8.30 -5.45
CA ILE A 147 -19.23 -7.33 -4.74
C ILE A 147 -19.91 -6.38 -5.73
N ASN A 148 -19.22 -5.96 -6.78
CA ASN A 148 -19.73 -5.01 -7.78
C ASN A 148 -20.30 -5.67 -9.03
N ASN A 149 -20.38 -6.99 -9.07
CA ASN A 149 -20.85 -7.74 -10.23
C ASN A 149 -20.14 -7.35 -11.54
N LEU A 150 -18.80 -7.12 -11.47
CA LEU A 150 -18.02 -6.67 -12.63
C LEU A 150 -17.83 -7.79 -13.68
N GLY A 151 -18.11 -9.04 -13.32
CA GLY A 151 -18.00 -10.17 -14.24
C GLY A 151 -16.57 -10.45 -14.74
N MET A 152 -15.54 -10.04 -13.98
CA MET A 152 -14.15 -10.22 -14.38
C MET A 152 -13.80 -11.70 -14.54
N GLN A 153 -13.14 -12.01 -15.65
CA GLN A 153 -12.64 -13.36 -15.92
C GLN A 153 -11.42 -13.69 -15.05
N PRO A 154 -11.20 -14.96 -14.68
CA PRO A 154 -10.04 -15.35 -13.89
C PRO A 154 -8.71 -14.91 -14.51
N VAL A 155 -8.61 -14.87 -15.84
CA VAL A 155 -7.41 -14.41 -16.54
C VAL A 155 -7.13 -12.92 -16.29
N GLU A 156 -8.15 -12.09 -16.22
CA GLU A 156 -8.01 -10.65 -15.92
C GLU A 156 -7.49 -10.43 -14.50
N ILE A 157 -8.01 -11.20 -13.53
CA ILE A 157 -7.56 -11.18 -12.15
C ILE A 157 -6.08 -11.56 -12.06
N ILE A 158 -5.68 -12.62 -12.75
CA ILE A 158 -4.29 -13.08 -12.80
C ILE A 158 -3.39 -11.99 -13.42
N VAL A 159 -3.78 -11.42 -14.54
CA VAL A 159 -3.00 -10.37 -15.23
C VAL A 159 -2.82 -9.15 -14.33
N ILE A 160 -3.86 -8.65 -13.69
CA ILE A 160 -3.78 -7.53 -12.74
C ILE A 160 -2.82 -7.86 -11.60
N SER A 161 -2.92 -9.07 -11.05
CA SER A 161 -2.06 -9.50 -9.94
C SER A 161 -0.59 -9.60 -10.35
N LEU A 162 -0.31 -10.10 -11.54
CA LEU A 162 1.05 -10.18 -12.08
C LEU A 162 1.63 -8.79 -12.34
N ILE A 163 0.85 -7.89 -12.93
CA ILE A 163 1.28 -6.51 -13.20
C ILE A 163 1.58 -5.79 -11.88
N ALA A 164 0.68 -5.86 -10.91
CA ALA A 164 0.89 -5.22 -9.60
C ALA A 164 2.13 -5.79 -8.88
N THR A 165 2.31 -7.11 -8.92
CA THR A 165 3.47 -7.78 -8.35
C THR A 165 4.76 -7.36 -9.05
N PHE A 166 4.74 -7.25 -10.37
CA PHE A 166 5.89 -6.79 -11.16
C PHE A 166 6.30 -5.37 -10.76
N PHE A 167 5.35 -4.43 -10.67
CA PHE A 167 5.65 -3.05 -10.25
C PHE A 167 6.16 -2.99 -8.81
N GLU A 168 5.66 -3.85 -7.92
CA GLU A 168 6.20 -3.96 -6.56
C GLU A 168 7.67 -4.41 -6.58
N GLN A 169 8.06 -5.35 -7.47
CA GLN A 169 9.45 -5.81 -7.57
C GLN A 169 10.43 -4.72 -7.97
N ILE A 170 10.05 -3.81 -8.87
CA ILE A 170 10.89 -2.72 -9.34
C ILE A 170 10.75 -1.44 -8.50
N SER A 171 9.88 -1.44 -7.49
CA SER A 171 9.73 -0.30 -6.58
C SER A 171 10.97 -0.14 -5.70
N PRO A 172 11.61 1.03 -5.68
CA PRO A 172 12.81 1.31 -4.90
C PRO A 172 12.52 1.61 -3.41
N TRP A 173 11.27 1.57 -3.00
CA TRP A 173 10.79 2.00 -1.68
C TRP A 173 10.32 0.86 -0.79
#